data_c424ff2885e12ad28fa0806b6aef51db
#
_entry.id   c424ff2885e12ad28fa0806b6aef51db
#
_cell.length_a   1.000
_cell.length_b   1.000
_cell.length_c   1.000
_cell.angle_alpha   90.00
_cell.angle_beta   90.00
_cell.angle_gamma   90.00
#
_symmetry.space_group_name_H-M   'P 1'
#
loop_
_entity.id
_entity.type
_entity.pdbx_description
1 polymer ?
#
loop_
_entity_poly.entity_id
_entity_poly.type
_entity_poly.pdbx_seq_one_letter_code
_entity_poly.pdbx_strand_id
1 'polypeptide(L)'
;MPFNIVRNDITKMETDAIVNAANSRLLMGGGVCGAIFNAAGAEKMQTACDKIGFCGLGEAVITKGFNLKAKYVIHTVGPIYKAGNTVQEQQLYSAYASSLKLAKSKRIKSIAFPLISSGIFGYPKSEAITIARQAIKDFLKDNEMDIYLVVYDRDAFEISKGLFDRIKSYIAETLVLPQSYDRRIDSRSIPIERSVYESEMMLPQMAKNSASRSLDDLLKNLDETFSQMLLRLIDERNLKDSEVYKKANIDRKLFSKIRSEKPIQKSTLIL
;
A
#
# COMPACT_ATOMS: atom_id res chain seq x y z
N MET A 1 -4.36 3.71 -8.45
CA MET A 1 -4.12 2.67 -7.41
C MET A 1 -4.61 3.25 -6.09
N PRO A 2 -5.42 2.54 -5.33
CA PRO A 2 -5.91 3.06 -4.04
C PRO A 2 -4.84 3.11 -2.95
N PHE A 3 -3.70 2.38 -3.10
CA PHE A 3 -2.59 2.40 -2.17
C PHE A 3 -1.24 2.51 -2.88
N ASN A 4 -0.45 3.50 -2.49
CA ASN A 4 0.88 3.78 -3.03
C ASN A 4 1.89 4.01 -1.91
N ILE A 5 3.12 3.54 -2.12
CA ILE A 5 4.26 3.92 -1.27
C ILE A 5 5.10 4.91 -2.06
N VAL A 6 5.33 6.09 -1.48
CA VAL A 6 6.05 7.17 -2.15
C VAL A 6 7.17 7.70 -1.26
N ARG A 7 8.31 8.03 -1.86
CA ARG A 7 9.37 8.78 -1.16
C ARG A 7 9.14 10.27 -1.36
N ASN A 8 8.71 10.94 -0.31
CA ASN A 8 8.40 12.37 -0.36
C ASN A 8 8.46 12.99 1.04
N ASP A 9 8.35 14.31 1.10
CA ASP A 9 8.05 15.09 2.29
C ASP A 9 6.54 15.14 2.47
N ILE A 10 6.02 14.60 3.57
CA ILE A 10 4.58 14.53 3.83
C ILE A 10 3.92 15.90 3.89
N THR A 11 4.65 16.94 4.27
CA THR A 11 4.15 18.33 4.34
C THR A 11 3.85 18.92 2.97
N LYS A 12 4.39 18.31 1.90
CA LYS A 12 4.20 18.73 0.51
C LYS A 12 3.14 17.91 -0.23
N MET A 13 2.55 16.91 0.43
CA MET A 13 1.51 16.08 -0.18
C MET A 13 0.24 16.86 -0.47
N GLU A 14 -0.31 16.66 -1.67
CA GLU A 14 -1.54 17.29 -2.14
C GLU A 14 -2.75 16.34 -1.96
N THR A 15 -2.89 15.81 -0.76
CA THR A 15 -4.02 14.96 -0.35
C THR A 15 -5.02 15.76 0.47
N ASP A 16 -6.27 15.27 0.60
CA ASP A 16 -7.27 15.94 1.46
C ASP A 16 -6.81 15.98 2.92
N ALA A 17 -6.11 14.92 3.38
CA ALA A 17 -5.55 14.86 4.72
C ALA A 17 -4.13 14.28 4.72
N ILE A 18 -3.31 14.72 5.66
CA ILE A 18 -2.07 14.06 6.04
C ILE A 18 -2.17 13.57 7.49
N VAL A 19 -1.39 12.54 7.83
CA VAL A 19 -1.37 11.99 9.18
C VAL A 19 -0.12 12.44 9.91
N ASN A 20 -0.30 12.88 11.15
CA ASN A 20 0.76 13.19 12.07
C ASN A 20 0.96 12.05 13.08
N ALA A 21 2.20 11.54 13.19
CA ALA A 21 2.61 10.65 14.26
C ALA A 21 2.82 11.48 15.54
N ALA A 22 1.76 11.62 16.32
CA ALA A 22 1.67 12.49 17.48
C ALA A 22 2.08 11.79 18.78
N ASN A 23 2.29 12.57 19.83
CA ASN A 23 2.28 12.10 21.21
C ASN A 23 0.88 12.30 21.83
N SER A 24 0.59 11.62 22.94
CA SER A 24 -0.75 11.62 23.56
C SER A 24 -1.22 12.99 24.02
N ARG A 25 -0.30 13.92 24.31
CA ARG A 25 -0.63 15.31 24.71
C ARG A 25 -0.82 16.24 23.49
N LEU A 26 -0.64 15.72 22.28
CA LEU A 26 -0.71 16.49 21.03
C LEU A 26 0.25 17.70 20.98
N LEU A 27 1.34 17.63 21.73
CA LEU A 27 2.36 18.68 21.76
C LEU A 27 3.26 18.54 20.55
N MET A 28 3.72 19.69 20.03
CA MET A 28 4.75 19.73 19.01
C MET A 28 5.98 18.96 19.48
N GLY A 29 6.44 18.00 18.69
CA GLY A 29 7.61 17.16 18.94
C GLY A 29 8.65 17.26 17.83
N GLY A 30 9.60 16.33 17.83
CA GLY A 30 10.62 16.21 16.77
C GLY A 30 10.13 15.40 15.56
N GLY A 31 11.02 15.23 14.58
CA GLY A 31 10.78 14.42 13.38
C GLY A 31 9.60 14.93 12.55
N VAL A 32 8.79 14.00 12.06
CA VAL A 32 7.63 14.31 11.21
C VAL A 32 6.62 15.23 11.92
N CYS A 33 6.44 15.09 13.23
CA CYS A 33 5.54 15.93 14.02
C CYS A 33 5.98 17.40 13.95
N GLY A 34 7.25 17.68 14.25
CA GLY A 34 7.80 19.04 14.16
C GLY A 34 7.72 19.61 12.74
N ALA A 35 8.01 18.81 11.72
CA ALA A 35 7.91 19.24 10.34
C ALA A 35 6.47 19.65 9.96
N ILE A 36 5.47 18.87 10.34
CA ILE A 36 4.06 19.16 10.09
C ILE A 36 3.62 20.42 10.84
N PHE A 37 3.97 20.56 12.12
CA PHE A 37 3.63 21.76 12.90
C PHE A 37 4.22 23.02 12.30
N ASN A 38 5.51 23.00 11.95
CA ASN A 38 6.19 24.15 11.33
C ASN A 38 5.54 24.53 9.99
N ALA A 39 5.27 23.55 9.13
CA ALA A 39 4.68 23.80 7.82
C ALA A 39 3.22 24.28 7.92
N ALA A 40 2.46 23.81 8.91
CA ALA A 40 1.09 24.25 9.19
C ALA A 40 1.01 25.66 9.81
N GLY A 41 2.08 26.12 10.43
CA GLY A 41 2.12 27.26 11.34
C GLY A 41 1.98 26.78 12.79
N ALA A 42 3.13 26.63 13.45
CA ALA A 42 3.25 25.90 14.73
C ALA A 42 2.27 26.38 15.81
N GLU A 43 2.14 27.69 16.00
CA GLU A 43 1.23 28.28 17.00
C GLU A 43 -0.24 27.96 16.71
N LYS A 44 -0.67 28.09 15.45
CA LYS A 44 -2.06 27.79 15.06
C LYS A 44 -2.37 26.31 15.24
N MET A 45 -1.44 25.44 14.87
CA MET A 45 -1.57 24.00 15.01
C MET A 45 -1.61 23.62 16.49
N GLN A 46 -0.69 24.17 17.32
CA GLN A 46 -0.67 23.88 18.75
C GLN A 46 -1.96 24.34 19.43
N THR A 47 -2.44 25.56 19.14
CA THR A 47 -3.72 26.05 19.66
C THR A 47 -4.91 25.14 19.30
N ALA A 48 -4.90 24.54 18.10
CA ALA A 48 -5.94 23.61 17.71
C ALA A 48 -5.80 22.26 18.45
N CYS A 49 -4.60 21.79 18.67
CA CYS A 49 -4.30 20.59 19.43
C CYS A 49 -4.65 20.74 20.92
N ASP A 50 -4.36 21.91 21.51
CA ASP A 50 -4.66 22.23 22.92
C ASP A 50 -6.17 22.20 23.20
N LYS A 51 -7.01 22.59 22.24
CA LYS A 51 -8.48 22.50 22.33
C LYS A 51 -8.99 21.06 22.38
N ILE A 52 -8.25 20.13 21.78
CA ILE A 52 -8.54 18.69 21.82
C ILE A 52 -7.99 18.08 23.12
N GLY A 53 -6.78 18.48 23.51
CA GLY A 53 -6.11 18.17 24.78
C GLY A 53 -5.42 16.82 24.82
N PHE A 54 -6.05 15.74 24.35
CA PHE A 54 -5.54 14.37 24.48
C PHE A 54 -5.93 13.47 23.30
N CYS A 55 -5.03 12.55 22.95
CA CYS A 55 -5.30 11.45 22.03
C CYS A 55 -4.69 10.16 22.61
N GLY A 56 -5.50 9.13 22.78
CA GLY A 56 -5.06 7.83 23.30
C GLY A 56 -4.17 7.06 22.34
N LEU A 57 -3.47 6.07 22.89
CA LEU A 57 -2.64 5.15 22.09
C LEU A 57 -3.53 4.33 21.13
N GLY A 58 -3.20 4.35 19.84
CA GLY A 58 -3.98 3.71 18.80
C GLY A 58 -5.23 4.49 18.37
N GLU A 59 -5.50 5.65 18.97
CA GLU A 59 -6.61 6.55 18.62
C GLU A 59 -6.19 7.59 17.58
N ALA A 60 -7.16 8.34 17.08
CA ALA A 60 -6.94 9.42 16.12
C ALA A 60 -7.90 10.59 16.35
N VAL A 61 -7.38 11.80 16.21
CA VAL A 61 -8.13 13.07 16.25
C VAL A 61 -7.78 13.93 15.03
N ILE A 62 -8.58 14.95 14.74
CA ILE A 62 -8.43 15.74 13.51
C ILE A 62 -8.39 17.23 13.80
N THR A 63 -7.51 17.95 13.09
CA THR A 63 -7.45 19.42 13.02
C THR A 63 -7.53 19.89 11.59
N LYS A 64 -7.63 21.21 11.37
CA LYS A 64 -7.38 21.83 10.06
C LYS A 64 -5.91 21.76 9.70
N GLY A 65 -5.60 21.79 8.39
CA GLY A 65 -4.22 21.78 7.88
C GLY A 65 -3.54 23.15 7.89
N PHE A 66 -4.29 24.24 8.08
CA PHE A 66 -3.81 25.63 8.09
C PHE A 66 -3.02 25.97 6.82
N ASN A 67 -1.68 26.21 6.94
CA ASN A 67 -0.83 26.60 5.82
C ASN A 67 -0.38 25.39 4.95
N LEU A 68 -0.75 24.16 5.32
CA LEU A 68 -0.48 22.98 4.51
C LEU A 68 -1.35 22.94 3.27
N LYS A 69 -0.91 22.21 2.23
CA LYS A 69 -1.75 21.92 1.06
C LYS A 69 -2.93 21.00 1.42
N ALA A 70 -2.71 20.08 2.37
CA ALA A 70 -3.75 19.22 2.90
C ALA A 70 -4.75 20.02 3.75
N LYS A 71 -6.05 19.81 3.54
CA LYS A 71 -7.12 20.51 4.27
C LYS A 71 -7.16 20.14 5.74
N TYR A 72 -6.75 18.91 6.08
CA TYR A 72 -6.82 18.34 7.41
C TYR A 72 -5.52 17.68 7.82
N VAL A 73 -5.26 17.68 9.13
CA VAL A 73 -4.24 16.83 9.76
C VAL A 73 -4.94 15.88 10.72
N ILE A 74 -4.72 14.58 10.54
CA ILE A 74 -5.17 13.55 11.47
C ILE A 74 -3.98 13.21 12.36
N HIS A 75 -4.12 13.44 13.66
CA HIS A 75 -3.13 13.13 14.67
C HIS A 75 -3.44 11.76 15.26
N THR A 76 -2.48 10.85 15.22
CA THR A 76 -2.61 9.51 15.82
C THR A 76 -1.39 9.15 16.63
N VAL A 77 -1.58 8.36 17.66
CA VAL A 77 -0.53 7.96 18.61
C VAL A 77 -0.19 6.50 18.39
N GLY A 78 0.99 6.24 17.85
CA GLY A 78 1.54 4.89 17.75
C GLY A 78 2.34 4.49 19.01
N PRO A 79 2.63 3.19 19.18
CA PRO A 79 3.39 2.69 20.34
C PRO A 79 4.87 3.08 20.28
N ILE A 80 5.50 3.21 21.45
CA ILE A 80 6.95 3.22 21.61
C ILE A 80 7.40 1.76 21.58
N TYR A 81 8.32 1.42 20.68
CA TYR A 81 8.76 0.04 20.52
C TYR A 81 9.51 -0.50 21.76
N LYS A 82 9.13 -1.70 22.17
CA LYS A 82 9.83 -2.49 23.20
C LYS A 82 9.89 -3.93 22.71
N ALA A 83 11.09 -4.48 22.54
CA ALA A 83 11.28 -5.84 22.07
C ALA A 83 10.52 -6.86 22.94
N GLY A 84 9.89 -7.85 22.29
CA GLY A 84 9.12 -8.89 22.98
C GLY A 84 7.70 -8.52 23.41
N ASN A 85 7.23 -7.30 23.15
CA ASN A 85 5.85 -6.90 23.48
C ASN A 85 4.93 -7.05 22.27
N THR A 86 4.14 -8.11 22.22
CA THR A 86 3.22 -8.43 21.12
C THR A 86 2.01 -7.51 21.03
N VAL A 87 1.67 -6.79 22.11
CA VAL A 87 0.52 -5.85 22.11
C VAL A 87 0.77 -4.64 21.21
N GLN A 88 2.04 -4.28 20.97
CA GLN A 88 2.42 -3.12 20.17
C GLN A 88 2.04 -3.23 18.69
N GLU A 89 2.04 -4.44 18.14
CA GLU A 89 1.56 -4.68 16.79
C GLU A 89 0.09 -4.25 16.63
N GLN A 90 -0.74 -4.69 17.56
CA GLN A 90 -2.15 -4.31 17.61
C GLN A 90 -2.35 -2.80 17.80
N GLN A 91 -1.54 -2.16 18.65
CA GLN A 91 -1.60 -0.72 18.90
C GLN A 91 -1.21 0.07 17.64
N LEU A 92 -0.16 -0.36 16.93
CA LEU A 92 0.25 0.27 15.68
C LEU A 92 -0.80 0.07 14.59
N TYR A 93 -1.35 -1.14 14.46
CA TYR A 93 -2.47 -1.42 13.56
C TYR A 93 -3.66 -0.48 13.85
N SER A 94 -4.03 -0.34 15.13
CA SER A 94 -5.14 0.52 15.57
C SER A 94 -4.90 1.99 15.20
N ALA A 95 -3.67 2.50 15.28
CA ALA A 95 -3.35 3.87 14.88
C ALA A 95 -3.67 4.14 13.39
N TYR A 96 -3.34 3.20 12.50
CA TYR A 96 -3.71 3.28 11.09
C TYR A 96 -5.22 3.13 10.89
N ALA A 97 -5.83 2.13 11.50
CA ALA A 97 -7.25 1.83 11.35
C ALA A 97 -8.15 2.97 11.87
N SER A 98 -7.85 3.54 13.04
CA SER A 98 -8.57 4.68 13.63
C SER A 98 -8.46 5.92 12.76
N SER A 99 -7.28 6.19 12.20
CA SER A 99 -7.06 7.30 11.27
C SER A 99 -7.89 7.15 10.00
N LEU A 100 -7.93 5.95 9.41
CA LEU A 100 -8.73 5.66 8.21
C LEU A 100 -10.23 5.73 8.50
N LYS A 101 -10.68 5.22 9.64
CA LYS A 101 -12.08 5.32 10.08
C LYS A 101 -12.50 6.77 10.28
N LEU A 102 -11.64 7.58 10.89
CA LEU A 102 -11.88 9.02 11.07
C LEU A 102 -11.92 9.75 9.73
N ALA A 103 -10.98 9.47 8.82
CA ALA A 103 -10.96 10.03 7.47
C ALA A 103 -12.25 9.70 6.70
N LYS A 104 -12.72 8.45 6.76
CA LYS A 104 -13.99 8.03 6.16
C LYS A 104 -15.17 8.81 6.72
N SER A 105 -15.26 8.98 8.05
CA SER A 105 -16.34 9.73 8.71
C SER A 105 -16.39 11.21 8.29
N LYS A 106 -15.24 11.77 7.91
CA LYS A 106 -15.10 13.14 7.39
C LYS A 106 -15.19 13.23 5.87
N ARG A 107 -15.53 12.13 5.18
CA ARG A 107 -15.64 12.05 3.72
C ARG A 107 -14.35 12.45 2.98
N ILE A 108 -13.19 12.21 3.60
CA ILE A 108 -11.87 12.40 3.02
C ILE A 108 -11.68 11.35 1.92
N LYS A 109 -11.21 11.78 0.74
CA LYS A 109 -11.02 10.92 -0.42
C LYS A 109 -9.57 10.50 -0.62
N SER A 110 -8.63 11.31 -0.11
CA SER A 110 -7.20 11.04 -0.22
C SER A 110 -6.47 11.34 1.09
N ILE A 111 -5.58 10.44 1.51
CA ILE A 111 -4.85 10.53 2.79
C ILE A 111 -3.41 10.07 2.62
N ALA A 112 -2.48 10.80 3.25
CA ALA A 112 -1.07 10.43 3.29
C ALA A 112 -0.63 10.13 4.73
N PHE A 113 -0.02 8.97 4.92
CA PHE A 113 0.52 8.49 6.20
C PHE A 113 2.03 8.58 6.22
N PRO A 114 2.65 8.98 7.33
CA PRO A 114 4.06 8.68 7.58
C PRO A 114 4.19 7.21 8.01
N LEU A 115 5.41 6.69 8.08
CA LEU A 115 5.66 5.41 8.72
C LEU A 115 5.61 5.59 10.25
N ILE A 116 4.42 5.39 10.84
CA ILE A 116 4.13 5.64 12.26
C ILE A 116 5.06 4.79 13.14
N SER A 117 5.55 5.36 14.23
CA SER A 117 6.44 4.76 15.24
C SER A 117 7.85 4.38 14.75
N SER A 118 8.18 4.45 13.46
CA SER A 118 9.48 4.02 12.94
C SER A 118 10.64 5.00 13.13
N GLY A 119 10.36 6.20 13.59
CA GLY A 119 11.36 7.22 13.91
C GLY A 119 11.81 7.16 15.37
N ILE A 120 11.56 8.22 16.15
CA ILE A 120 11.96 8.36 17.56
C ILE A 120 11.41 7.22 18.44
N PHE A 121 10.25 6.65 18.09
CA PHE A 121 9.63 5.54 18.83
C PHE A 121 10.26 4.17 18.52
N GLY A 122 11.20 4.09 17.58
CA GLY A 122 12.11 2.96 17.37
C GLY A 122 11.49 1.68 16.81
N TYR A 123 10.25 1.72 16.29
CA TYR A 123 9.63 0.53 15.69
C TYR A 123 10.42 0.08 14.44
N PRO A 124 10.75 -1.23 14.30
CA PRO A 124 11.47 -1.72 13.13
C PRO A 124 10.72 -1.41 11.82
N LYS A 125 11.40 -0.78 10.86
CA LYS A 125 10.79 -0.26 9.63
C LYS A 125 10.06 -1.34 8.83
N SER A 126 10.66 -2.52 8.68
CA SER A 126 10.05 -3.65 7.94
C SER A 126 8.74 -4.13 8.56
N GLU A 127 8.70 -4.24 9.89
CA GLU A 127 7.51 -4.63 10.62
C GLU A 127 6.44 -3.53 10.55
N ALA A 128 6.84 -2.26 10.75
CA ALA A 128 5.94 -1.12 10.65
C ALA A 128 5.29 -1.00 9.25
N ILE A 129 6.06 -1.24 8.17
CA ILE A 129 5.53 -1.27 6.80
C ILE A 129 4.52 -2.42 6.62
N THR A 130 4.81 -3.59 7.18
CA THR A 130 3.93 -4.77 7.09
C THR A 130 2.60 -4.50 7.79
N ILE A 131 2.63 -3.94 9.00
CA ILE A 131 1.43 -3.59 9.78
C ILE A 131 0.62 -2.49 9.08
N ALA A 132 1.28 -1.44 8.61
CA ALA A 132 0.64 -0.36 7.85
C ALA A 132 -0.11 -0.91 6.63
N ARG A 133 0.56 -1.76 5.84
CA ARG A 133 -0.05 -2.41 4.66
C ARG A 133 -1.25 -3.26 5.03
N GLN A 134 -1.16 -4.03 6.11
CA GLN A 134 -2.27 -4.87 6.56
C GLN A 134 -3.48 -4.01 6.92
N ALA A 135 -3.32 -2.98 7.75
CA ALA A 135 -4.41 -2.08 8.15
C ALA A 135 -5.05 -1.37 6.94
N ILE A 136 -4.22 -0.87 6.00
CA ILE A 136 -4.68 -0.21 4.78
C ILE A 136 -5.42 -1.19 3.87
N LYS A 137 -4.89 -2.39 3.68
CA LYS A 137 -5.52 -3.44 2.87
C LYS A 137 -6.87 -3.85 3.44
N ASP A 138 -6.96 -4.03 4.75
CA ASP A 138 -8.22 -4.41 5.40
C ASP A 138 -9.27 -3.31 5.27
N PHE A 139 -8.88 -2.04 5.41
CA PHE A 139 -9.79 -0.92 5.18
C PHE A 139 -10.28 -0.85 3.73
N LEU A 140 -9.41 -1.07 2.75
CA LEU A 140 -9.73 -0.99 1.32
C LEU A 140 -10.59 -2.14 0.81
N LYS A 141 -10.79 -3.23 1.57
CA LYS A 141 -11.74 -4.30 1.20
C LYS A 141 -13.15 -3.74 1.01
N ASP A 142 -13.58 -2.87 1.93
CA ASP A 142 -14.95 -2.36 1.99
C ASP A 142 -15.06 -0.85 1.69
N ASN A 143 -13.95 -0.19 1.40
CA ASN A 143 -13.90 1.26 1.23
C ASN A 143 -13.06 1.65 0.02
N GLU A 144 -13.32 2.86 -0.49
CA GLU A 144 -12.54 3.48 -1.56
C GLU A 144 -11.92 4.77 -1.05
N MET A 145 -10.59 4.85 -1.09
CA MET A 145 -9.83 6.03 -0.70
C MET A 145 -8.43 5.95 -1.33
N ASP A 146 -7.91 7.05 -1.83
CA ASP A 146 -6.52 7.12 -2.30
C ASP A 146 -5.60 7.26 -1.08
N ILE A 147 -4.80 6.23 -0.81
CA ILE A 147 -3.95 6.15 0.37
C ILE A 147 -2.48 6.13 -0.04
N TYR A 148 -1.69 6.99 0.59
CA TYR A 148 -0.25 7.08 0.38
C TYR A 148 0.48 6.77 1.67
N LEU A 149 1.45 5.84 1.63
CA LEU A 149 2.44 5.68 2.69
C LEU A 149 3.70 6.45 2.27
N VAL A 150 3.97 7.55 2.97
CA VAL A 150 5.06 8.44 2.67
C VAL A 150 6.27 8.06 3.51
N VAL A 151 7.35 7.66 2.87
CA VAL A 151 8.63 7.36 3.51
C VAL A 151 9.63 8.46 3.16
N TYR A 152 10.28 9.02 4.16
CA TYR A 152 11.23 10.12 3.97
C TYR A 152 12.64 9.61 3.65
N ASP A 153 13.10 8.60 4.38
CA ASP A 153 14.43 8.06 4.22
C ASP A 153 14.53 7.00 3.12
N ARG A 154 15.73 6.88 2.54
CA ARG A 154 16.03 5.96 1.44
C ARG A 154 15.89 4.51 1.87
N ASP A 155 16.31 4.18 3.09
CA ASP A 155 16.34 2.80 3.58
C ASP A 155 14.91 2.26 3.73
N ALA A 156 13.99 3.03 4.31
CA ALA A 156 12.58 2.65 4.40
C ALA A 156 11.96 2.47 3.01
N PHE A 157 12.37 3.28 2.02
CA PHE A 157 11.88 3.16 0.66
C PHE A 157 12.40 1.89 -0.03
N GLU A 158 13.69 1.56 0.12
CA GLU A 158 14.26 0.32 -0.45
C GLU A 158 13.68 -0.93 0.23
N ILE A 159 13.48 -0.92 1.56
CA ILE A 159 12.77 -2.00 2.27
C ILE A 159 11.36 -2.17 1.70
N SER A 160 10.66 -1.07 1.45
CA SER A 160 9.29 -1.12 0.90
C SER A 160 9.27 -1.72 -0.51
N LYS A 161 10.23 -1.37 -1.38
CA LYS A 161 10.39 -1.97 -2.71
C LYS A 161 10.64 -3.47 -2.64
N GLY A 162 11.59 -3.92 -1.81
CA GLY A 162 11.89 -5.34 -1.65
C GLY A 162 10.67 -6.18 -1.23
N LEU A 163 9.78 -5.61 -0.42
CA LEU A 163 8.50 -6.23 -0.07
C LEU A 163 7.50 -6.23 -1.25
N PHE A 164 7.54 -5.22 -2.11
CA PHE A 164 6.70 -5.15 -3.33
C PHE A 164 7.20 -6.09 -4.42
N ASP A 165 8.52 -6.17 -4.63
CA ASP A 165 9.12 -7.03 -5.65
C ASP A 165 8.92 -8.52 -5.33
N ARG A 166 8.93 -8.92 -4.05
CA ARG A 166 8.56 -10.27 -3.63
C ARG A 166 7.10 -10.62 -3.96
N ILE A 167 6.19 -9.66 -3.91
CA ILE A 167 4.79 -9.86 -4.29
C ILE A 167 4.65 -9.90 -5.81
N LYS A 168 5.38 -9.06 -6.54
CA LYS A 168 5.41 -9.09 -8.01
C LYS A 168 6.04 -10.39 -8.51
N SER A 169 7.14 -10.87 -7.91
CA SER A 169 7.75 -12.15 -8.28
C SER A 169 6.83 -13.32 -7.95
N TYR A 170 6.17 -13.33 -6.79
CA TYR A 170 5.18 -14.36 -6.45
C TYR A 170 3.99 -14.38 -7.42
N ILE A 171 3.48 -13.20 -7.81
CA ILE A 171 2.43 -13.08 -8.83
C ILE A 171 2.95 -13.52 -10.20
N ALA A 172 4.18 -13.15 -10.57
CA ALA A 172 4.83 -13.55 -11.81
C ALA A 172 5.09 -15.07 -11.84
N GLU A 173 5.61 -15.66 -10.77
CA GLU A 173 5.82 -17.11 -10.65
C GLU A 173 4.52 -17.92 -10.69
N THR A 174 3.42 -17.35 -10.19
CA THR A 174 2.10 -18.03 -10.20
C THR A 174 1.35 -17.84 -11.54
N LEU A 175 1.76 -16.87 -12.36
CA LEU A 175 1.15 -16.53 -13.65
C LEU A 175 2.06 -16.77 -14.85
N VAL A 176 3.25 -17.39 -14.69
CA VAL A 176 4.18 -17.59 -15.81
C VAL A 176 3.60 -18.56 -16.82
N LEU A 177 3.19 -18.00 -17.96
CA LEU A 177 3.32 -18.65 -19.26
C LEU A 177 4.82 -18.60 -19.64
N PRO A 178 5.40 -19.67 -20.18
CA PRO A 178 6.84 -19.73 -20.46
C PRO A 178 7.20 -18.73 -21.56
N GLN A 179 7.97 -17.71 -21.20
CA GLN A 179 8.66 -16.89 -22.21
C GLN A 179 9.89 -17.63 -22.71
N SER A 180 9.96 -17.79 -24.02
CA SER A 180 11.10 -18.30 -24.73
C SER A 180 12.39 -17.53 -24.40
N TYR A 181 13.37 -18.24 -23.84
CA TYR A 181 14.70 -17.73 -23.59
C TYR A 181 15.43 -17.46 -24.90
N ASP A 182 15.80 -16.23 -25.15
CA ASP A 182 16.85 -15.91 -26.14
C ASP A 182 18.20 -15.86 -25.40
N ARG A 183 19.01 -16.88 -25.68
CA ARG A 183 20.34 -17.06 -25.10
C ARG A 183 21.33 -16.18 -25.85
N ARG A 184 21.95 -15.23 -25.16
CA ARG A 184 23.35 -14.87 -25.44
C ARG A 184 24.14 -14.98 -24.14
N ILE A 185 24.94 -16.02 -24.14
CA ILE A 185 25.90 -16.37 -23.11
C ILE A 185 27.10 -15.46 -23.28
N ASP A 186 27.56 -14.83 -22.21
CA ASP A 186 28.97 -14.52 -22.05
C ASP A 186 29.47 -15.11 -20.73
N SER A 187 30.48 -15.97 -20.90
CA SER A 187 31.03 -16.87 -19.92
C SER A 187 32.13 -16.18 -19.12
N ARG A 188 31.99 -16.08 -17.79
CA ARG A 188 33.14 -16.22 -16.86
C ARG A 188 32.67 -16.75 -15.52
N SER A 189 33.17 -17.90 -15.22
CA SER A 189 33.06 -18.80 -14.09
C SER A 189 33.29 -18.20 -12.70
N ILE A 190 32.47 -18.61 -11.72
CA ILE A 190 32.91 -18.94 -10.36
C ILE A 190 31.98 -20.04 -9.81
N PRO A 191 32.51 -21.11 -9.17
CA PRO A 191 31.70 -22.23 -8.68
C PRO A 191 31.21 -21.97 -7.25
N ILE A 192 29.93 -22.27 -7.00
CA ILE A 192 29.40 -22.36 -5.64
C ILE A 192 28.85 -23.77 -5.39
N GLU A 193 29.31 -24.33 -4.31
CA GLU A 193 29.06 -25.67 -3.83
C GLU A 193 27.58 -25.96 -3.60
N ARG A 194 27.28 -27.22 -3.96
CA ARG A 194 25.98 -27.87 -3.78
C ARG A 194 25.85 -28.32 -2.33
N SER A 195 24.92 -27.78 -1.58
CA SER A 195 24.49 -28.32 -0.29
C SER A 195 23.05 -28.81 -0.40
N VAL A 196 22.92 -30.10 -0.15
CA VAL A 196 21.71 -30.91 -0.18
C VAL A 196 20.85 -30.62 1.03
N TYR A 197 19.57 -30.33 0.82
CA TYR A 197 18.50 -30.67 1.76
C TYR A 197 17.27 -31.12 0.97
N GLU A 198 17.16 -32.44 0.82
CA GLU A 198 15.88 -33.09 0.58
C GLU A 198 15.07 -33.07 1.89
N SER A 199 13.84 -32.59 1.84
CA SER A 199 12.79 -33.01 2.76
C SER A 199 11.47 -33.03 2.02
N GLU A 200 10.96 -34.20 1.87
CA GLU A 200 9.63 -34.54 1.36
C GLU A 200 8.54 -33.78 2.12
N MET A 201 7.66 -33.11 1.41
CA MET A 201 6.34 -32.79 1.90
C MET A 201 5.29 -33.19 0.87
N MET A 202 4.53 -34.20 1.25
CA MET A 202 3.35 -34.71 0.53
C MET A 202 2.36 -33.55 0.24
N LEU A 203 2.05 -33.38 -1.03
CA LEU A 203 0.94 -32.53 -1.49
C LEU A 203 -0.34 -33.36 -1.52
N PRO A 204 -1.47 -32.84 -1.00
CA PRO A 204 -2.76 -33.50 -1.20
C PRO A 204 -3.19 -33.37 -2.66
N GLN A 205 -3.59 -34.47 -3.26
CA GLN A 205 -4.21 -34.50 -4.58
C GLN A 205 -5.55 -33.77 -4.54
N MET A 206 -5.64 -32.62 -5.18
CA MET A 206 -6.94 -32.00 -5.50
C MET A 206 -7.36 -32.32 -6.93
N ALA A 207 -8.61 -32.69 -7.01
CA ALA A 207 -9.30 -33.24 -8.15
C ALA A 207 -9.10 -32.49 -9.48
N LYS A 208 -8.78 -33.26 -10.52
CA LYS A 208 -8.93 -32.87 -11.93
C LYS A 208 -10.42 -32.72 -12.24
N ASN A 209 -10.86 -31.50 -12.48
CA ASN A 209 -11.99 -31.20 -13.37
C ASN A 209 -12.03 -29.69 -13.66
N SER A 210 -11.30 -29.27 -14.67
CA SER A 210 -11.64 -28.12 -15.51
C SER A 210 -11.02 -28.36 -16.87
N ALA A 211 -11.87 -28.45 -17.89
CA ALA A 211 -11.46 -28.63 -19.27
C ALA A 211 -10.48 -27.52 -19.67
N SER A 212 -9.23 -27.89 -19.90
CA SER A 212 -8.21 -27.02 -20.46
C SER A 212 -8.57 -26.72 -21.92
N ARG A 213 -9.08 -25.53 -22.22
CA ARG A 213 -9.19 -25.04 -23.58
C ARG A 213 -7.77 -24.99 -24.17
N SER A 214 -7.59 -25.54 -25.37
CA SER A 214 -6.32 -25.57 -26.08
C SER A 214 -5.84 -24.15 -26.37
N LEU A 215 -4.51 -23.95 -26.35
CA LEU A 215 -3.87 -22.68 -26.74
C LEU A 215 -4.29 -22.22 -28.14
N ASP A 216 -4.59 -23.18 -29.04
CA ASP A 216 -5.09 -22.93 -30.40
C ASP A 216 -6.50 -22.30 -30.42
N ASP A 217 -7.35 -22.59 -29.43
CA ASP A 217 -8.67 -21.95 -29.32
C ASP A 217 -8.57 -20.51 -28.78
N LEU A 218 -7.52 -20.19 -28.04
CA LEU A 218 -7.20 -18.82 -27.59
C LEU A 218 -6.57 -18.00 -28.71
N LEU A 219 -5.79 -18.62 -29.62
CA LEU A 219 -5.15 -17.95 -30.73
C LEU A 219 -6.10 -17.65 -31.90
N LYS A 220 -7.22 -18.34 -32.01
CA LYS A 220 -8.25 -18.10 -33.04
C LYS A 220 -9.04 -16.80 -32.84
N ASN A 221 -8.93 -16.14 -31.67
CA ASN A 221 -9.61 -14.89 -31.36
C ASN A 221 -8.62 -13.70 -31.28
N LEU A 222 -7.63 -13.66 -32.18
CA LEU A 222 -6.60 -12.59 -32.22
C LEU A 222 -7.13 -11.20 -32.59
N ASP A 223 -8.41 -11.08 -32.98
CA ASP A 223 -9.05 -9.77 -33.26
C ASP A 223 -9.63 -9.08 -32.01
N GLU A 224 -9.63 -9.74 -30.86
CA GLU A 224 -10.12 -9.17 -29.61
C GLU A 224 -9.05 -8.36 -28.89
N THR A 225 -9.33 -7.10 -28.57
CA THR A 225 -8.40 -6.28 -27.80
C THR A 225 -8.19 -6.85 -26.39
N PHE A 226 -7.04 -6.57 -25.75
CA PHE A 226 -6.77 -6.97 -24.37
C PHE A 226 -7.91 -6.55 -23.43
N SER A 227 -8.48 -5.37 -23.61
CA SER A 227 -9.59 -4.85 -22.81
C SER A 227 -10.83 -5.72 -22.98
N GLN A 228 -11.20 -6.10 -24.20
CA GLN A 228 -12.35 -6.96 -24.50
C GLN A 228 -12.17 -8.34 -23.88
N MET A 229 -11.01 -8.97 -24.06
CA MET A 229 -10.69 -10.26 -23.47
C MET A 229 -10.79 -10.22 -21.93
N LEU A 230 -10.22 -9.18 -21.32
CA LEU A 230 -10.27 -9.01 -19.86
C LEU A 230 -11.72 -8.86 -19.35
N LEU A 231 -12.52 -8.04 -20.01
CA LEU A 231 -13.92 -7.81 -19.65
C LEU A 231 -14.76 -9.07 -19.79
N ARG A 232 -14.58 -9.81 -20.87
CA ARG A 232 -15.24 -11.12 -21.08
C ARG A 232 -14.91 -12.09 -19.95
N LEU A 233 -13.63 -12.20 -19.54
CA LEU A 233 -13.23 -13.07 -18.43
C LEU A 233 -13.83 -12.64 -17.09
N ILE A 234 -14.02 -11.35 -16.87
CA ILE A 234 -14.68 -10.81 -15.67
C ILE A 234 -16.15 -11.19 -15.65
N ASP A 235 -16.82 -10.99 -16.79
CA ASP A 235 -18.25 -11.28 -16.94
C ASP A 235 -18.53 -12.80 -16.90
N GLU A 236 -17.71 -13.64 -17.54
CA GLU A 236 -17.79 -15.10 -17.49
C GLU A 236 -17.66 -15.65 -16.04
N ARG A 237 -16.89 -14.98 -15.19
CA ARG A 237 -16.68 -15.37 -13.79
C ARG A 237 -17.62 -14.69 -12.81
N ASN A 238 -18.55 -13.88 -13.28
CA ASN A 238 -19.49 -13.11 -12.45
C ASN A 238 -18.79 -12.25 -11.37
N LEU A 239 -17.62 -11.72 -11.70
CA LEU A 239 -16.83 -10.90 -10.76
C LEU A 239 -17.32 -9.45 -10.81
N LYS A 240 -17.44 -8.83 -9.64
CA LYS A 240 -17.73 -7.39 -9.58
C LYS A 240 -16.48 -6.59 -9.98
N ASP A 241 -16.65 -5.55 -10.78
CA ASP A 241 -15.59 -4.63 -11.19
C ASP A 241 -14.75 -4.14 -9.99
N SER A 242 -15.43 -3.81 -8.88
CA SER A 242 -14.79 -3.37 -7.64
C SER A 242 -13.87 -4.42 -7.01
N GLU A 243 -14.18 -5.70 -7.14
CA GLU A 243 -13.33 -6.78 -6.66
C GLU A 243 -12.11 -6.96 -7.55
N VAL A 244 -12.30 -6.83 -8.87
CA VAL A 244 -11.24 -7.03 -9.86
C VAL A 244 -10.19 -5.93 -9.74
N TYR A 245 -10.56 -4.64 -9.82
CA TYR A 245 -9.56 -3.58 -9.76
C TYR A 245 -8.88 -3.47 -8.39
N LYS A 246 -9.60 -3.80 -7.30
CA LYS A 246 -9.00 -3.85 -5.96
C LYS A 246 -7.99 -5.00 -5.81
N LYS A 247 -8.35 -6.21 -6.26
CA LYS A 247 -7.45 -7.38 -6.22
C LYS A 247 -6.24 -7.20 -7.14
N ALA A 248 -6.44 -6.62 -8.33
CA ALA A 248 -5.38 -6.35 -9.29
C ALA A 248 -4.55 -5.10 -8.92
N ASN A 249 -4.92 -4.38 -7.87
CA ASN A 249 -4.32 -3.10 -7.47
C ASN A 249 -4.28 -2.07 -8.62
N ILE A 250 -5.35 -2.04 -9.42
CA ILE A 250 -5.51 -1.11 -10.55
C ILE A 250 -6.32 0.10 -10.08
N ASP A 251 -5.91 1.30 -10.50
CA ASP A 251 -6.67 2.53 -10.24
C ASP A 251 -8.07 2.45 -10.86
N ARG A 252 -9.09 2.91 -10.13
CA ARG A 252 -10.48 2.88 -10.58
C ARG A 252 -10.69 3.64 -11.90
N LYS A 253 -9.99 4.78 -12.10
CA LYS A 253 -10.09 5.57 -13.32
C LYS A 253 -9.48 4.83 -14.50
N LEU A 254 -8.35 4.12 -14.27
CA LEU A 254 -7.73 3.28 -15.28
C LEU A 254 -8.63 2.10 -15.64
N PHE A 255 -9.21 1.43 -14.65
CA PHE A 255 -10.16 0.34 -14.88
C PHE A 255 -11.41 0.82 -15.64
N SER A 256 -11.94 2.00 -15.29
CA SER A 256 -13.05 2.62 -16.01
C SER A 256 -12.70 2.94 -17.48
N LYS A 257 -11.44 3.31 -17.78
CA LYS A 257 -10.97 3.49 -19.18
C LYS A 257 -10.92 2.15 -19.92
N ILE A 258 -10.45 1.08 -19.28
CA ILE A 258 -10.47 -0.28 -19.83
C ILE A 258 -11.91 -0.67 -20.15
N ARG A 259 -12.84 -0.46 -19.21
CA ARG A 259 -14.27 -0.80 -19.37
C ARG A 259 -14.95 0.02 -20.48
N SER A 260 -14.53 1.25 -20.70
CA SER A 260 -15.07 2.14 -21.75
C SER A 260 -14.33 2.04 -23.09
N GLU A 261 -13.41 1.09 -23.25
CA GLU A 261 -12.57 0.88 -24.46
C GLU A 261 -11.81 2.14 -24.91
N LYS A 262 -11.59 3.10 -24.02
CA LYS A 262 -10.83 4.30 -24.35
C LYS A 262 -9.33 3.98 -24.47
N PRO A 263 -8.62 4.58 -25.45
CA PRO A 263 -7.20 4.32 -25.62
C PRO A 263 -6.40 4.69 -24.37
N ILE A 264 -5.61 3.73 -23.88
CA ILE A 264 -4.74 3.88 -22.72
C ILE A 264 -3.37 4.31 -23.24
N GLN A 265 -2.86 5.45 -22.77
CA GLN A 265 -1.52 5.90 -23.14
C GLN A 265 -0.47 4.95 -22.55
N LYS A 266 0.60 4.66 -23.32
CA LYS A 266 1.70 3.75 -22.90
C LYS A 266 2.30 4.12 -21.53
N SER A 267 2.36 5.40 -21.17
CA SER A 267 2.84 5.89 -19.88
C SER A 267 1.97 5.44 -18.68
N THR A 268 0.75 4.98 -18.92
CA THR A 268 -0.18 4.53 -17.89
C THR A 268 -0.10 3.01 -17.65
N LEU A 269 0.57 2.28 -18.55
CA LEU A 269 0.78 0.81 -18.48
C LEU A 269 2.10 0.40 -17.79
N ILE A 270 2.99 1.36 -17.50
CA ILE A 270 4.33 1.13 -16.91
C ILE A 270 4.35 1.51 -15.41
N LEU A 271 3.22 1.40 -14.72
CA LEU A 271 3.17 1.60 -13.26
C LEU A 271 2.86 0.30 -12.54
#